data_c6fb3ca8dacce617a9c04979f53dac97
#
_entry.id   c6fb3ca8dacce617a9c04979f53dac97
#
_cell.length_a   1.000
_cell.length_b   1.000
_cell.length_c   1.000
_cell.angle_alpha   90.00
_cell.angle_beta   90.00
_cell.angle_gamma   90.00
#
_symmetry.space_group_name_H-M   'P 1'
#
loop_
_entity.id
_entity.type
_entity.pdbx_description
1 polymer ?
#
loop_
_entity_poly.entity_id
_entity_poly.type
_entity_poly.pdbx_seq_one_letter_code
_entity_poly.pdbx_strand_id
1 'polypeptide(L)'
;MKKDVKKLKYITEPIFDDIKLFEEEFRNALRSEVRMINMIGKYILRHKGKHIRPILTILASRVCGQPTLNSYRAAAMIELLHVATLIHDDVVDEANHRRGFPSINTMWKNKVAVLMGDFIFSKTLINMIGLKDFSALELIASTAEKLAAGEILQIEKSLTKSMNEQSYYDMIYQKTASLISTSCELGAITSSGADKDREAMVNYGTKLGMAFQVKDDLFDILGHEKQTGKDMGADVKKNLITLPLIHAYDKASKVEIRRLNKILGSKKKTRIDLDHIKEIIDRIGGFTYAKDKITEFNEQALDAISPYPNSPYKQSMIDLIAFNMQRTG
;
A
#
# COMPACT_ATOMS: atom_id res chain seq x y z
N MET A 1 2.71 -4.57 17.43
CA MET A 1 2.83 -5.88 16.72
C MET A 1 1.94 -6.99 17.27
N LYS A 2 2.08 -7.50 18.51
CA LYS A 2 1.21 -8.60 19.00
C LYS A 2 -0.29 -8.25 19.01
N LYS A 3 -0.65 -7.01 19.34
CA LYS A 3 -2.05 -6.52 19.38
C LYS A 3 -2.67 -6.44 17.98
N ASP A 4 -1.90 -5.98 16.98
CA ASP A 4 -2.36 -5.89 15.57
C ASP A 4 -2.57 -7.26 14.94
N VAL A 5 -1.69 -8.23 15.23
CA VAL A 5 -1.84 -9.62 14.75
C VAL A 5 -3.11 -10.26 15.31
N LYS A 6 -3.42 -10.02 16.60
CA LYS A 6 -4.65 -10.56 17.24
C LYS A 6 -5.91 -9.94 16.62
N LYS A 7 -5.89 -8.63 16.34
CA LYS A 7 -7.00 -7.93 15.67
C LYS A 7 -7.22 -8.44 14.25
N LEU A 8 -6.14 -8.54 13.46
CA LEU A 8 -6.24 -9.00 12.09
C LEU A 8 -6.76 -10.45 12.03
N LYS A 9 -6.36 -11.31 12.99
CA LYS A 9 -6.90 -12.68 13.09
C LYS A 9 -8.41 -12.70 13.30
N TYR A 10 -8.95 -11.80 14.13
CA TYR A 10 -10.40 -11.66 14.32
C TYR A 10 -11.09 -11.20 13.02
N ILE A 11 -10.55 -10.18 12.36
CA ILE A 11 -11.08 -9.66 11.08
C ILE A 11 -11.12 -10.73 9.98
N THR A 12 -10.15 -11.64 9.99
CA THR A 12 -10.01 -12.69 8.95
C THR A 12 -10.68 -14.01 9.32
N GLU A 13 -11.27 -14.12 10.51
CA GLU A 13 -11.95 -15.34 10.95
C GLU A 13 -13.03 -15.82 9.97
N PRO A 14 -13.91 -14.95 9.43
CA PRO A 14 -14.95 -15.39 8.48
C PRO A 14 -14.44 -15.95 7.16
N ILE A 15 -13.18 -15.66 6.80
CA ILE A 15 -12.55 -16.08 5.54
C ILE A 15 -11.33 -17.01 5.78
N PHE A 16 -11.26 -17.65 6.93
CA PHE A 16 -10.11 -18.47 7.32
C PHE A 16 -9.79 -19.59 6.32
N ASP A 17 -10.81 -20.28 5.82
CA ASP A 17 -10.62 -21.36 4.85
C ASP A 17 -10.28 -20.81 3.46
N ASP A 18 -10.85 -19.68 3.06
CA ASP A 18 -10.50 -18.97 1.82
C ASP A 18 -9.01 -18.57 1.81
N ILE A 19 -8.49 -18.13 2.95
CA ILE A 19 -7.07 -17.77 3.08
C ILE A 19 -6.15 -18.96 2.83
N LYS A 20 -6.53 -20.17 3.25
CA LYS A 20 -5.75 -21.38 2.97
C LYS A 20 -5.67 -21.67 1.47
N LEU A 21 -6.79 -21.53 0.75
CA LEU A 21 -6.85 -21.70 -0.70
C LEU A 21 -5.98 -20.65 -1.42
N PHE A 22 -6.06 -19.40 -1.01
CA PHE A 22 -5.16 -18.36 -1.49
C PHE A 22 -3.68 -18.71 -1.23
N GLU A 23 -3.32 -19.15 -0.01
CA GLU A 23 -1.94 -19.47 0.34
C GLU A 23 -1.39 -20.66 -0.48
N GLU A 24 -2.25 -21.59 -0.89
CA GLU A 24 -1.90 -22.67 -1.80
C GLU A 24 -1.59 -22.14 -3.20
N GLU A 25 -2.49 -21.33 -3.78
CA GLU A 25 -2.28 -20.71 -5.10
C GLU A 25 -1.03 -19.82 -5.12
N PHE A 26 -0.82 -19.01 -4.07
CA PHE A 26 0.36 -18.14 -3.93
C PHE A 26 1.67 -18.96 -3.87
N ARG A 27 1.68 -20.07 -3.12
CA ARG A 27 2.85 -20.97 -3.04
C ARG A 27 3.12 -21.66 -4.36
N ASN A 28 2.07 -22.11 -5.06
CA ASN A 28 2.20 -22.79 -6.35
C ASN A 28 2.74 -21.84 -7.43
N ALA A 29 2.31 -20.58 -7.44
CA ALA A 29 2.76 -19.57 -8.39
C ALA A 29 4.26 -19.23 -8.27
N LEU A 30 4.86 -19.38 -7.07
CA LEU A 30 6.29 -19.16 -6.83
C LEU A 30 7.19 -20.34 -7.22
N ARG A 31 6.62 -21.48 -7.63
CA ARG A 31 7.42 -22.66 -8.02
C ARG A 31 8.14 -22.45 -9.35
N SER A 32 9.36 -22.99 -9.43
CA SER A 32 10.21 -22.98 -10.61
C SER A 32 11.12 -24.21 -10.63
N GLU A 33 11.62 -24.59 -11.79
CA GLU A 33 12.68 -25.60 -11.90
C GLU A 33 14.04 -25.08 -11.47
N VAL A 34 14.23 -23.75 -11.46
CA VAL A 34 15.47 -23.10 -11.05
C VAL A 34 15.60 -23.10 -9.53
N ARG A 35 16.63 -23.79 -9.01
CA ARG A 35 16.86 -23.97 -7.57
C ARG A 35 16.93 -22.65 -6.81
N MET A 36 17.62 -21.64 -7.36
CA MET A 36 17.77 -20.31 -6.74
C MET A 36 16.42 -19.62 -6.58
N ILE A 37 15.55 -19.67 -7.58
CA ILE A 37 14.20 -19.07 -7.51
C ILE A 37 13.40 -19.72 -6.38
N ASN A 38 13.42 -21.06 -6.27
CA ASN A 38 12.73 -21.76 -5.18
C ASN A 38 13.29 -21.39 -3.79
N MET A 39 14.61 -21.12 -3.69
CA MET A 39 15.25 -20.71 -2.45
C MET A 39 14.78 -19.30 -2.03
N ILE A 40 14.73 -18.36 -2.97
CA ILE A 40 14.21 -17.02 -2.73
C ILE A 40 12.70 -17.04 -2.46
N GLY A 41 11.95 -17.84 -3.21
CA GLY A 41 10.51 -18.05 -2.98
C GLY A 41 10.20 -18.56 -1.55
N LYS A 42 10.99 -19.52 -1.05
CA LYS A 42 10.90 -19.97 0.35
C LYS A 42 11.21 -18.85 1.34
N TYR A 43 12.16 -17.98 1.03
CA TYR A 43 12.48 -16.82 1.86
C TYR A 43 11.29 -15.85 1.91
N ILE A 44 10.69 -15.51 0.78
CA ILE A 44 9.50 -14.66 0.67
C ILE A 44 8.34 -15.26 1.51
N LEU A 45 8.05 -16.54 1.36
CA LEU A 45 7.00 -17.24 2.10
C LEU A 45 7.22 -17.25 3.62
N ARG A 46 8.46 -17.30 4.10
CA ARG A 46 8.80 -17.22 5.54
C ARG A 46 8.63 -15.83 6.13
N HIS A 47 8.91 -14.79 5.33
CA HIS A 47 8.89 -13.39 5.78
C HIS A 47 7.70 -12.62 5.19
N LYS A 48 6.59 -13.35 4.96
CA LYS A 48 5.34 -12.80 4.45
C LYS A 48 4.79 -11.68 5.33
N GLY A 49 4.09 -10.75 4.71
CA GLY A 49 3.41 -9.65 5.40
C GLY A 49 2.08 -10.05 6.02
N LYS A 50 1.26 -9.04 6.25
CA LYS A 50 -0.10 -9.19 6.78
C LYS A 50 -1.10 -9.67 5.70
N HIS A 51 -0.69 -9.78 4.44
CA HIS A 51 -1.52 -10.17 3.28
C HIS A 51 -2.83 -9.38 3.15
N ILE A 52 -2.79 -8.08 3.44
CA ILE A 52 -4.00 -7.22 3.42
C ILE A 52 -4.67 -7.22 2.04
N ARG A 53 -3.88 -7.22 0.95
CA ARG A 53 -4.40 -7.21 -0.42
C ARG A 53 -5.17 -8.48 -0.79
N PRO A 54 -4.62 -9.69 -0.58
CA PRO A 54 -5.38 -10.93 -0.72
C PRO A 54 -6.63 -10.99 0.16
N ILE A 55 -6.54 -10.54 1.41
CA ILE A 55 -7.69 -10.46 2.33
C ILE A 55 -8.79 -9.57 1.74
N LEU A 56 -8.42 -8.41 1.19
CA LEU A 56 -9.37 -7.51 0.54
C LEU A 56 -10.01 -8.14 -0.70
N THR A 57 -9.23 -8.83 -1.55
CA THR A 57 -9.76 -9.54 -2.73
C THR A 57 -10.79 -10.59 -2.32
N ILE A 58 -10.48 -11.38 -1.30
CA ILE A 58 -11.38 -12.44 -0.80
C ILE A 58 -12.64 -11.84 -0.15
N LEU A 59 -12.50 -10.82 0.71
CA LEU A 59 -13.63 -10.16 1.35
C LEU A 59 -14.55 -9.51 0.31
N ALA A 60 -13.99 -8.81 -0.67
CA ALA A 60 -14.76 -8.22 -1.76
C ALA A 60 -15.52 -9.29 -2.55
N SER A 61 -14.89 -10.43 -2.85
CA SER A 61 -15.57 -11.53 -3.54
C SER A 61 -16.72 -12.13 -2.71
N ARG A 62 -16.57 -12.19 -1.37
CA ARG A 62 -17.62 -12.67 -0.46
C ARG A 62 -18.76 -11.67 -0.27
N VAL A 63 -18.48 -10.37 -0.35
CA VAL A 63 -19.49 -9.32 -0.26
C VAL A 63 -20.30 -9.21 -1.55
N CYS A 64 -19.66 -9.33 -2.71
CA CYS A 64 -20.29 -9.21 -4.01
C CYS A 64 -20.96 -10.52 -4.47
N GLY A 65 -20.52 -11.68 -3.96
CA GLY A 65 -21.06 -12.98 -4.39
C GLY A 65 -20.41 -14.16 -3.69
N GLN A 66 -20.10 -15.21 -4.47
CA GLN A 66 -19.39 -16.38 -3.98
C GLN A 66 -18.00 -16.43 -4.63
N PRO A 67 -16.93 -16.60 -3.83
CA PRO A 67 -15.59 -16.78 -4.39
C PRO A 67 -15.51 -18.02 -5.26
N THR A 68 -14.74 -17.91 -6.33
CA THR A 68 -14.41 -19.03 -7.21
C THR A 68 -12.91 -19.34 -7.09
N LEU A 69 -12.44 -20.40 -7.74
CA LEU A 69 -11.00 -20.65 -7.84
C LEU A 69 -10.24 -19.46 -8.43
N ASN A 70 -10.87 -18.72 -9.36
CA ASN A 70 -10.29 -17.52 -9.93
C ASN A 70 -10.15 -16.39 -8.90
N SER A 71 -11.00 -16.32 -7.87
CA SER A 71 -10.86 -15.33 -6.79
C SER A 71 -9.59 -15.57 -5.97
N TYR A 72 -9.27 -16.81 -5.66
CA TYR A 72 -8.05 -17.18 -4.93
C TYR A 72 -6.79 -16.99 -5.78
N ARG A 73 -6.86 -17.31 -7.08
CA ARG A 73 -5.79 -17.05 -8.04
C ARG A 73 -5.55 -15.54 -8.18
N ALA A 74 -6.60 -14.74 -8.35
CA ALA A 74 -6.49 -13.28 -8.42
C ALA A 74 -5.87 -12.71 -7.13
N ALA A 75 -6.30 -13.19 -5.96
CA ALA A 75 -5.69 -12.83 -4.67
C ALA A 75 -4.19 -13.18 -4.61
N ALA A 76 -3.79 -14.32 -5.16
CA ALA A 76 -2.38 -14.71 -5.24
C ALA A 76 -1.60 -13.80 -6.21
N MET A 77 -2.18 -13.46 -7.36
CA MET A 77 -1.51 -12.62 -8.37
C MET A 77 -1.32 -11.18 -7.87
N ILE A 78 -2.31 -10.62 -7.18
CA ILE A 78 -2.17 -9.27 -6.62
C ILE A 78 -1.07 -9.22 -5.55
N GLU A 79 -0.92 -10.26 -4.74
CA GLU A 79 0.17 -10.34 -3.76
C GLU A 79 1.52 -10.57 -4.44
N LEU A 80 1.59 -11.35 -5.54
CA LEU A 80 2.81 -11.50 -6.32
C LEU A 80 3.23 -10.17 -6.95
N LEU A 81 2.31 -9.43 -7.55
CA LEU A 81 2.59 -8.08 -8.07
C LEU A 81 3.15 -7.18 -6.96
N HIS A 82 2.52 -7.18 -5.79
CA HIS A 82 3.02 -6.42 -4.65
C HIS A 82 4.42 -6.86 -4.21
N VAL A 83 4.70 -8.16 -4.16
CA VAL A 83 6.03 -8.67 -3.80
C VAL A 83 7.08 -8.25 -4.84
N ALA A 84 6.74 -8.31 -6.13
CA ALA A 84 7.64 -7.87 -7.21
C ALA A 84 8.02 -6.39 -7.06
N THR A 85 7.01 -5.52 -6.84
CA THR A 85 7.28 -4.08 -6.62
C THR A 85 8.12 -3.84 -5.38
N LEU A 86 7.85 -4.53 -4.26
CA LEU A 86 8.66 -4.40 -3.05
C LEU A 86 10.12 -4.81 -3.25
N ILE A 87 10.39 -5.83 -4.08
CA ILE A 87 11.76 -6.27 -4.39
C ILE A 87 12.48 -5.20 -5.22
N HIS A 88 11.81 -4.62 -6.21
CA HIS A 88 12.36 -3.53 -7.01
C HIS A 88 12.58 -2.27 -6.18
N ASP A 89 11.62 -1.88 -5.34
CA ASP A 89 11.72 -0.74 -4.43
C ASP A 89 12.92 -0.88 -3.47
N ASP A 90 13.16 -2.09 -2.93
CA ASP A 90 14.32 -2.34 -2.06
C ASP A 90 15.66 -2.09 -2.78
N VAL A 91 15.72 -2.32 -4.10
CA VAL A 91 16.91 -2.00 -4.91
C VAL A 91 17.02 -0.51 -5.18
N VAL A 92 15.91 0.14 -5.55
CA VAL A 92 15.85 1.59 -5.84
C VAL A 92 16.17 2.42 -4.59
N ASP A 93 15.61 2.02 -3.44
CA ASP A 93 15.81 2.68 -2.14
C ASP A 93 17.10 2.28 -1.43
N GLU A 94 17.91 1.38 -2.01
CA GLU A 94 19.11 0.79 -1.37
C GLU A 94 18.82 0.23 0.03
N ALA A 95 17.61 -0.32 0.22
CA ALA A 95 17.15 -0.78 1.51
C ALA A 95 17.87 -2.08 1.92
N ASN A 96 18.49 -2.09 3.10
CA ASN A 96 19.20 -3.27 3.62
C ASN A 96 18.27 -4.24 4.36
N HIS A 97 17.14 -3.75 4.87
CA HIS A 97 16.20 -4.54 5.66
C HIS A 97 14.76 -4.25 5.26
N ARG A 98 13.93 -5.30 5.29
CA ARG A 98 12.48 -5.21 5.12
C ARG A 98 11.79 -6.02 6.20
N ARG A 99 10.88 -5.37 6.95
CA ARG A 99 10.13 -5.99 8.06
C ARG A 99 11.04 -6.62 9.14
N GLY A 100 12.20 -6.02 9.37
CA GLY A 100 13.19 -6.51 10.36
C GLY A 100 14.08 -7.66 9.88
N PHE A 101 13.94 -8.10 8.62
CA PHE A 101 14.78 -9.12 8.00
C PHE A 101 15.62 -8.49 6.88
N PRO A 102 16.81 -9.07 6.54
CA PRO A 102 17.57 -8.61 5.40
C PRO A 102 16.72 -8.60 4.11
N SER A 103 16.85 -7.56 3.30
CA SER A 103 16.18 -7.49 1.99
C SER A 103 16.80 -8.49 1.00
N ILE A 104 16.09 -8.78 -0.11
CA ILE A 104 16.56 -9.72 -1.12
C ILE A 104 17.86 -9.23 -1.77
N ASN A 105 17.97 -7.92 -2.07
CA ASN A 105 19.19 -7.32 -2.61
C ASN A 105 20.38 -7.41 -1.65
N THR A 106 20.16 -7.37 -0.35
CA THR A 106 21.21 -7.60 0.66
C THR A 106 21.70 -9.05 0.66
N MET A 107 20.75 -10.02 0.60
CA MET A 107 21.07 -11.46 0.64
C MET A 107 21.65 -11.99 -0.67
N TRP A 108 21.11 -11.57 -1.82
CA TRP A 108 21.46 -12.14 -3.14
C TRP A 108 22.02 -11.12 -4.14
N LYS A 109 22.24 -9.86 -3.72
CA LYS A 109 22.72 -8.73 -4.52
C LYS A 109 21.66 -8.17 -5.49
N ASN A 110 21.85 -6.92 -5.91
CA ASN A 110 20.92 -6.17 -6.75
C ASN A 110 20.57 -6.92 -8.05
N LYS A 111 21.56 -7.54 -8.71
CA LYS A 111 21.33 -8.27 -9.97
C LYS A 111 20.30 -9.39 -9.81
N VAL A 112 20.38 -10.16 -8.73
CA VAL A 112 19.45 -11.27 -8.47
C VAL A 112 18.08 -10.72 -8.03
N ALA A 113 18.06 -9.65 -7.23
CA ALA A 113 16.84 -9.00 -6.79
C ALA A 113 16.02 -8.48 -7.99
N VAL A 114 16.64 -7.75 -8.91
CA VAL A 114 15.96 -7.25 -10.13
C VAL A 114 15.39 -8.41 -10.94
N LEU A 115 16.21 -9.42 -11.27
CA LEU A 115 15.75 -10.59 -12.03
C LEU A 115 14.65 -11.38 -11.30
N MET A 116 14.67 -11.44 -9.98
CA MET A 116 13.62 -12.11 -9.21
C MET A 116 12.32 -11.30 -9.24
N GLY A 117 12.38 -9.96 -9.16
CA GLY A 117 11.22 -9.09 -9.35
C GLY A 117 10.59 -9.28 -10.74
N ASP A 118 11.41 -9.28 -11.80
CA ASP A 118 10.97 -9.52 -13.18
C ASP A 118 10.34 -10.91 -13.35
N PHE A 119 10.92 -11.94 -12.73
CA PHE A 119 10.38 -13.29 -12.75
C PHE A 119 8.99 -13.35 -12.09
N ILE A 120 8.84 -12.76 -10.91
CA ILE A 120 7.56 -12.75 -10.18
C ILE A 120 6.53 -11.95 -10.97
N PHE A 121 6.90 -10.80 -11.53
CA PHE A 121 6.04 -9.99 -12.38
C PHE A 121 5.55 -10.77 -13.61
N SER A 122 6.46 -11.44 -14.32
CA SER A 122 6.12 -12.29 -15.47
C SER A 122 5.20 -13.45 -15.07
N LYS A 123 5.44 -14.08 -13.90
CA LYS A 123 4.55 -15.12 -13.35
C LYS A 123 3.15 -14.57 -13.07
N THR A 124 3.06 -13.33 -12.56
CA THR A 124 1.76 -12.68 -12.36
C THR A 124 0.98 -12.59 -13.66
N LEU A 125 1.60 -12.07 -14.74
CA LEU A 125 0.93 -11.94 -16.04
C LEU A 125 0.52 -13.29 -16.63
N ILE A 126 1.41 -14.29 -16.63
CA ILE A 126 1.12 -15.64 -17.14
C ILE A 126 -0.07 -16.26 -16.40
N ASN A 127 -0.11 -16.17 -15.08
CA ASN A 127 -1.20 -16.74 -14.30
C ASN A 127 -2.52 -15.96 -14.46
N MET A 128 -2.46 -14.63 -14.68
CA MET A 128 -3.65 -13.83 -15.01
C MET A 128 -4.26 -14.23 -16.36
N ILE A 129 -3.44 -14.52 -17.38
CA ILE A 129 -3.92 -15.09 -18.66
C ILE A 129 -4.67 -16.41 -18.40
N GLY A 130 -4.19 -17.22 -17.43
CA GLY A 130 -4.82 -18.47 -17.05
C GLY A 130 -6.22 -18.34 -16.44
N LEU A 131 -6.62 -17.15 -15.96
CA LEU A 131 -8.00 -16.87 -15.51
C LEU A 131 -8.99 -16.78 -16.69
N LYS A 132 -8.49 -16.57 -17.93
CA LYS A 132 -9.28 -16.37 -19.15
C LYS A 132 -10.24 -15.18 -19.04
N ASP A 133 -9.87 -14.18 -18.25
CA ASP A 133 -10.59 -12.94 -18.02
C ASP A 133 -9.72 -11.76 -18.46
N PHE A 134 -10.05 -11.17 -19.61
CA PHE A 134 -9.29 -10.05 -20.16
C PHE A 134 -9.42 -8.78 -19.33
N SER A 135 -10.56 -8.55 -18.68
CA SER A 135 -10.74 -7.38 -17.80
C SER A 135 -9.83 -7.46 -16.59
N ALA A 136 -9.68 -8.64 -15.99
CA ALA A 136 -8.77 -8.87 -14.88
C ALA A 136 -7.29 -8.70 -15.30
N LEU A 137 -6.93 -9.16 -16.53
CA LEU A 137 -5.58 -9.00 -17.06
C LEU A 137 -5.26 -7.52 -17.33
N GLU A 138 -6.16 -6.79 -17.99
CA GLU A 138 -6.03 -5.35 -18.27
C GLU A 138 -5.89 -4.55 -16.96
N LEU A 139 -6.70 -4.87 -15.96
CA LEU A 139 -6.67 -4.24 -14.66
C LEU A 139 -5.31 -4.41 -13.97
N ILE A 140 -4.75 -5.62 -13.96
CA ILE A 140 -3.42 -5.88 -13.36
C ILE A 140 -2.32 -5.17 -14.14
N ALA A 141 -2.36 -5.19 -15.47
CA ALA A 141 -1.36 -4.52 -16.31
C ALA A 141 -1.38 -2.99 -16.10
N SER A 142 -2.57 -2.37 -16.12
CA SER A 142 -2.76 -0.95 -15.84
C SER A 142 -2.34 -0.58 -14.41
N THR A 143 -2.57 -1.48 -13.45
CA THR A 143 -2.13 -1.24 -12.06
C THR A 143 -0.61 -1.28 -11.95
N ALA A 144 0.05 -2.20 -12.63
CA ALA A 144 1.51 -2.28 -12.66
C ALA A 144 2.13 -1.01 -13.28
N GLU A 145 1.54 -0.49 -14.37
CA GLU A 145 1.92 0.78 -14.97
C GLU A 145 1.79 1.94 -13.97
N LYS A 146 0.63 2.05 -13.28
CA LYS A 146 0.39 3.09 -12.28
C LYS A 146 1.40 3.03 -11.14
N LEU A 147 1.73 1.83 -10.63
CA LEU A 147 2.72 1.67 -9.55
C LEU A 147 4.09 2.21 -9.97
N ALA A 148 4.56 1.87 -11.17
CA ALA A 148 5.83 2.36 -11.70
C ALA A 148 5.80 3.87 -11.95
N ALA A 149 4.72 4.40 -12.55
CA ALA A 149 4.54 5.82 -12.78
C ALA A 149 4.49 6.63 -11.47
N GLY A 150 3.82 6.10 -10.44
CA GLY A 150 3.74 6.71 -9.11
C GLY A 150 5.11 6.81 -8.44
N GLU A 151 5.94 5.78 -8.57
CA GLU A 151 7.32 5.80 -8.04
C GLU A 151 8.20 6.83 -8.76
N ILE A 152 8.12 6.88 -10.10
CA ILE A 152 8.84 7.87 -10.91
C ILE A 152 8.36 9.29 -10.58
N LEU A 153 7.05 9.50 -10.42
CA LEU A 153 6.48 10.79 -10.01
C LEU A 153 7.00 11.23 -8.63
N GLN A 154 7.08 10.30 -7.68
CA GLN A 154 7.66 10.58 -6.37
C GLN A 154 9.12 11.04 -6.47
N ILE A 155 9.94 10.36 -7.27
CA ILE A 155 11.34 10.74 -7.51
C ILE A 155 11.41 12.13 -8.15
N GLU A 156 10.63 12.40 -9.19
CA GLU A 156 10.57 13.71 -9.85
C GLU A 156 10.22 14.83 -8.87
N LYS A 157 9.18 14.64 -8.06
CA LYS A 157 8.74 15.63 -7.07
C LYS A 157 9.76 15.85 -5.95
N SER A 158 10.46 14.80 -5.55
CA SER A 158 11.58 14.89 -4.59
C SER A 158 12.74 15.73 -5.14
N LEU A 159 13.08 15.57 -6.41
CA LEU A 159 14.16 16.32 -7.08
C LEU A 159 13.78 17.79 -7.27
N THR A 160 12.57 18.06 -7.74
CA THR A 160 12.07 19.42 -7.98
C THR A 160 11.64 20.14 -6.70
N LYS A 161 11.42 19.42 -5.60
CA LYS A 161 10.89 19.92 -4.33
C LYS A 161 9.58 20.69 -4.52
N SER A 162 8.80 20.33 -5.53
CA SER A 162 7.53 20.94 -5.89
C SER A 162 6.41 19.92 -5.75
N MET A 163 5.55 20.11 -4.77
CA MET A 163 4.40 19.26 -4.53
C MET A 163 3.22 20.16 -4.18
N ASN A 164 2.13 20.04 -4.91
CA ASN A 164 0.84 20.58 -4.50
C ASN A 164 -0.08 19.43 -4.09
N GLU A 165 -1.22 19.76 -3.51
CA GLU A 165 -2.14 18.75 -2.96
C GLU A 165 -2.66 17.77 -4.04
N GLN A 166 -2.99 18.27 -5.24
CA GLN A 166 -3.45 17.39 -6.34
C GLN A 166 -2.35 16.41 -6.76
N SER A 167 -1.12 16.90 -6.99
CA SER A 167 0.01 16.03 -7.34
C SER A 167 0.32 15.00 -6.24
N TYR A 168 0.12 15.37 -4.98
CA TYR A 168 0.26 14.47 -3.85
C TYR A 168 -0.79 13.34 -3.91
N TYR A 169 -2.07 13.70 -4.13
CA TYR A 169 -3.13 12.69 -4.26
C TYR A 169 -2.92 11.79 -5.48
N ASP A 170 -2.50 12.34 -6.61
CA ASP A 170 -2.19 11.55 -7.80
C ASP A 170 -1.05 10.55 -7.53
N MET A 171 0.00 10.98 -6.84
CA MET A 171 1.16 10.15 -6.48
C MET A 171 0.75 9.01 -5.53
N ILE A 172 0.05 9.31 -4.42
CA ILE A 172 -0.34 8.27 -3.46
C ILE A 172 -1.42 7.34 -4.01
N TYR A 173 -2.28 7.83 -4.92
CA TYR A 173 -3.20 6.98 -5.66
C TYR A 173 -2.42 5.97 -6.50
N GLN A 174 -1.51 6.44 -7.35
CA GLN A 174 -0.76 5.57 -8.26
C GLN A 174 0.11 4.58 -7.47
N LYS A 175 0.89 5.04 -6.50
CA LYS A 175 1.85 4.23 -5.76
C LYS A 175 1.21 3.25 -4.77
N THR A 176 0.08 3.60 -4.18
CA THR A 176 -0.47 2.83 -3.04
C THR A 176 -1.94 2.46 -3.22
N ALA A 177 -2.82 3.45 -3.47
CA ALA A 177 -4.25 3.21 -3.45
C ALA A 177 -4.72 2.40 -4.68
N SER A 178 -4.06 2.52 -5.83
CA SER A 178 -4.38 1.77 -7.04
C SER A 178 -4.34 0.25 -6.79
N LEU A 179 -3.30 -0.24 -6.13
CA LEU A 179 -3.15 -1.68 -5.86
C LEU A 179 -4.18 -2.19 -4.84
N ILE A 180 -4.59 -1.36 -3.88
CA ILE A 180 -5.65 -1.68 -2.92
C ILE A 180 -7.02 -1.68 -3.62
N SER A 181 -7.27 -0.70 -4.48
CA SER A 181 -8.46 -0.63 -5.33
C SER A 181 -8.58 -1.86 -6.23
N THR A 182 -7.51 -2.18 -6.95
CA THR A 182 -7.44 -3.38 -7.81
C THR A 182 -7.68 -4.68 -7.04
N SER A 183 -7.18 -4.78 -5.79
CA SER A 183 -7.46 -5.94 -4.93
C SER A 183 -8.96 -6.13 -4.70
N CYS A 184 -9.68 -5.04 -4.41
CA CYS A 184 -11.12 -5.09 -4.19
C CYS A 184 -11.90 -5.35 -5.49
N GLU A 185 -11.52 -4.68 -6.59
CA GLU A 185 -12.14 -4.85 -7.91
C GLU A 185 -12.00 -6.27 -8.45
N LEU A 186 -10.82 -6.89 -8.31
CA LEU A 186 -10.60 -8.30 -8.67
C LEU A 186 -11.52 -9.25 -7.91
N GLY A 187 -11.81 -8.93 -6.64
CA GLY A 187 -12.78 -9.69 -5.85
C GLY A 187 -14.18 -9.64 -6.48
N ALA A 188 -14.64 -8.47 -6.92
CA ALA A 188 -15.92 -8.31 -7.60
C ALA A 188 -15.94 -8.99 -8.98
N ILE A 189 -14.91 -8.78 -9.81
CA ILE A 189 -14.79 -9.40 -11.15
C ILE A 189 -14.88 -10.92 -11.06
N THR A 190 -14.19 -11.53 -10.11
CA THR A 190 -14.07 -12.99 -10.01
C THR A 190 -15.23 -13.67 -9.26
N SER A 191 -16.21 -12.91 -8.77
CA SER A 191 -17.39 -13.43 -8.06
C SER A 191 -18.71 -13.08 -8.75
N SER A 192 -19.15 -11.82 -8.70
CA SER A 192 -20.41 -11.37 -9.32
C SER A 192 -20.23 -10.93 -10.77
N GLY A 193 -19.11 -10.29 -11.08
CA GLY A 193 -18.82 -9.66 -12.36
C GLY A 193 -19.70 -8.46 -12.71
N ALA A 194 -20.61 -8.06 -11.82
CA ALA A 194 -21.54 -6.94 -12.09
C ALA A 194 -20.83 -5.59 -11.99
N ASP A 195 -21.08 -4.68 -12.94
CA ASP A 195 -20.44 -3.36 -12.99
C ASP A 195 -20.65 -2.54 -11.72
N LYS A 196 -21.85 -2.58 -11.13
CA LYS A 196 -22.16 -1.91 -9.86
C LYS A 196 -21.28 -2.39 -8.71
N ASP A 197 -20.97 -3.69 -8.66
CA ASP A 197 -20.14 -4.28 -7.63
C ASP A 197 -18.68 -3.91 -7.85
N ARG A 198 -18.24 -3.88 -9.11
CA ARG A 198 -16.89 -3.40 -9.48
C ARG A 198 -16.72 -1.94 -9.04
N GLU A 199 -17.65 -1.05 -9.40
CA GLU A 199 -17.61 0.36 -9.04
C GLU A 199 -17.56 0.57 -7.50
N ALA A 200 -18.41 -0.12 -6.76
CA ALA A 200 -18.42 -0.05 -5.30
C ALA A 200 -17.10 -0.50 -4.68
N MET A 201 -16.53 -1.62 -5.18
CA MET A 201 -15.26 -2.15 -4.68
C MET A 201 -14.06 -1.28 -5.08
N VAL A 202 -14.07 -0.68 -6.27
CA VAL A 202 -13.08 0.33 -6.69
C VAL A 202 -13.11 1.53 -5.75
N ASN A 203 -14.30 2.07 -5.47
CA ASN A 203 -14.47 3.21 -4.57
C ASN A 203 -13.98 2.87 -3.15
N TYR A 204 -14.44 1.75 -2.58
CA TYR A 204 -13.98 1.29 -1.26
C TYR A 204 -12.46 1.17 -1.21
N GLY A 205 -11.87 0.43 -2.14
CA GLY A 205 -10.43 0.16 -2.16
C GLY A 205 -9.59 1.43 -2.37
N THR A 206 -10.04 2.33 -3.26
CA THR A 206 -9.38 3.61 -3.48
C THR A 206 -9.36 4.46 -2.20
N LYS A 207 -10.52 4.64 -1.57
CA LYS A 207 -10.63 5.49 -0.37
C LYS A 207 -9.87 4.89 0.82
N LEU A 208 -9.95 3.59 1.03
CA LEU A 208 -9.15 2.89 2.04
C LEU A 208 -7.65 3.07 1.79
N GLY A 209 -7.21 2.96 0.54
CA GLY A 209 -5.82 3.12 0.13
C GLY A 209 -5.30 4.54 0.33
N MET A 210 -6.10 5.55 -0.02
CA MET A 210 -5.79 6.96 0.23
C MET A 210 -5.65 7.25 1.73
N ALA A 211 -6.64 6.83 2.53
CA ALA A 211 -6.58 6.97 3.99
C ALA A 211 -5.35 6.28 4.59
N PHE A 212 -5.00 5.09 4.06
CA PHE A 212 -3.84 4.33 4.50
C PHE A 212 -2.54 5.10 4.27
N GLN A 213 -2.34 5.66 3.07
CA GLN A 213 -1.10 6.36 2.73
C GLN A 213 -0.98 7.69 3.47
N VAL A 214 -2.03 8.52 3.49
CA VAL A 214 -2.01 9.79 4.27
C VAL A 214 -1.66 9.52 5.72
N LYS A 215 -2.14 8.40 6.29
CA LYS A 215 -1.81 8.03 7.66
C LYS A 215 -0.35 7.60 7.83
N ASP A 216 0.20 6.84 6.89
CA ASP A 216 1.62 6.43 6.93
C ASP A 216 2.53 7.66 6.90
N ASP A 217 2.25 8.61 6.01
CA ASP A 217 2.99 9.87 5.89
C ASP A 217 2.88 10.72 7.16
N LEU A 218 1.69 10.76 7.77
CA LEU A 218 1.48 11.44 9.05
C LEU A 218 2.32 10.82 10.17
N PHE A 219 2.42 9.49 10.23
CA PHE A 219 3.26 8.80 11.21
C PHE A 219 4.74 9.04 11.00
N ASP A 220 5.22 9.10 9.75
CA ASP A 220 6.62 9.41 9.46
C ASP A 220 7.03 10.76 10.07
N ILE A 221 6.19 11.80 9.88
CA ILE A 221 6.48 13.14 10.42
C ILE A 221 6.32 13.18 11.95
N LEU A 222 5.23 12.62 12.52
CA LEU A 222 4.98 12.67 13.96
C LEU A 222 6.04 11.94 14.77
N GLY A 223 6.60 10.88 14.22
CA GLY A 223 7.70 10.11 14.82
C GLY A 223 7.30 9.39 16.09
N HIS A 224 6.88 8.16 15.98
CA HIS A 224 6.77 7.25 17.12
C HIS A 224 8.00 6.34 17.16
N GLU A 225 9.18 6.89 17.53
CA GLU A 225 10.49 6.20 17.55
C GLU A 225 10.46 4.82 18.24
N LYS A 226 9.60 4.63 19.24
CA LYS A 226 9.51 3.38 20.00
C LYS A 226 8.74 2.26 19.31
N GLN A 227 8.01 2.53 18.22
CA GLN A 227 7.06 1.55 17.66
C GLN A 227 7.39 1.08 16.25
N THR A 228 8.05 1.89 15.42
CA THR A 228 8.29 1.56 14.00
C THR A 228 9.70 1.11 13.69
N GLY A 229 10.68 1.40 14.54
CA GLY A 229 12.09 1.10 14.26
C GLY A 229 12.66 1.84 13.04
N LYS A 230 11.92 2.81 12.47
CA LYS A 230 12.35 3.68 11.38
C LYS A 230 12.86 5.01 11.93
N ASP A 231 13.83 5.58 11.27
CA ASP A 231 14.28 6.95 11.50
C ASP A 231 13.12 7.92 11.30
N MET A 232 12.90 8.79 12.27
CA MET A 232 11.88 9.83 12.24
C MET A 232 12.11 10.80 11.08
N GLY A 233 11.04 11.16 10.35
CA GLY A 233 11.09 12.12 9.25
C GLY A 233 11.88 11.60 8.04
N ALA A 234 11.81 10.31 7.76
CA ALA A 234 12.47 9.70 6.60
C ALA A 234 12.03 10.38 5.29
N ASP A 235 10.75 10.69 5.16
CA ASP A 235 10.20 11.40 4.00
C ASP A 235 10.78 12.81 3.88
N VAL A 236 10.82 13.57 4.97
CA VAL A 236 11.44 14.91 4.99
C VAL A 236 12.94 14.82 4.65
N LYS A 237 13.64 13.81 5.16
CA LYS A 237 15.07 13.59 4.84
C LYS A 237 15.27 13.33 3.34
N LYS A 238 14.33 12.66 2.68
CA LYS A 238 14.31 12.40 1.24
C LYS A 238 13.71 13.57 0.41
N ASN A 239 13.39 14.71 1.01
CA ASN A 239 12.69 15.86 0.40
C ASN A 239 11.28 15.55 -0.10
N LEU A 240 10.63 14.55 0.43
CA LEU A 240 9.23 14.28 0.14
C LEU A 240 8.34 15.24 0.93
N ILE A 241 7.51 15.99 0.20
CA ILE A 241 6.57 16.94 0.77
C ILE A 241 5.21 16.25 0.85
N THR A 242 4.80 15.88 2.07
CA THR A 242 3.55 15.16 2.32
C THR A 242 2.43 16.10 2.76
N LEU A 243 1.20 15.60 2.83
CA LEU A 243 -0.01 16.42 3.01
C LEU A 243 0.06 17.43 4.17
N PRO A 244 0.53 17.09 5.39
CA PRO A 244 0.65 18.08 6.47
C PRO A 244 1.57 19.27 6.10
N LEU A 245 2.65 18.97 5.37
CA LEU A 245 3.62 19.98 4.97
C LEU A 245 3.11 20.82 3.78
N ILE A 246 2.35 20.22 2.84
CA ILE A 246 1.67 20.94 1.75
C ILE A 246 0.73 21.97 2.34
N HIS A 247 -0.13 21.55 3.28
CA HIS A 247 -1.05 22.47 3.96
C HIS A 247 -0.31 23.60 4.69
N ALA A 248 0.84 23.29 5.29
CA ALA A 248 1.66 24.31 5.93
C ALA A 248 2.22 25.32 4.91
N TYR A 249 2.66 24.88 3.73
CA TYR A 249 3.12 25.78 2.67
C TYR A 249 2.03 26.74 2.18
N ASP A 250 0.79 26.28 2.09
CA ASP A 250 -0.34 27.10 1.59
C ASP A 250 -0.77 28.19 2.60
N LYS A 251 -0.50 28.00 3.89
CA LYS A 251 -0.98 28.86 4.97
C LYS A 251 0.13 29.58 5.72
N ALA A 252 1.40 29.23 5.52
CA ALA A 252 2.53 29.81 6.24
C ALA A 252 2.86 31.22 5.78
N SER A 253 3.43 32.01 6.70
CA SER A 253 3.98 33.33 6.38
C SER A 253 5.21 33.20 5.45
N LYS A 254 5.53 34.27 4.73
CA LYS A 254 6.72 34.37 3.86
C LYS A 254 8.03 34.02 4.61
N VAL A 255 8.12 34.34 5.89
CA VAL A 255 9.31 34.05 6.72
C VAL A 255 9.41 32.54 6.97
N GLU A 256 8.31 31.91 7.28
CA GLU A 256 8.27 30.46 7.53
C GLU A 256 8.51 29.66 6.26
N ILE A 257 7.93 30.06 5.14
CA ILE A 257 8.21 29.46 3.82
C ILE A 257 9.71 29.52 3.52
N ARG A 258 10.38 30.67 3.77
CA ARG A 258 11.84 30.77 3.59
C ARG A 258 12.58 29.80 4.50
N ARG A 259 12.14 29.63 5.75
CA ARG A 259 12.74 28.70 6.72
C ARG A 259 12.55 27.26 6.27
N LEU A 260 11.34 26.85 5.88
CA LEU A 260 11.03 25.53 5.34
C LEU A 260 11.92 25.23 4.12
N ASN A 261 11.99 26.14 3.15
CA ASN A 261 12.82 25.99 1.96
C ASN A 261 14.31 25.84 2.29
N LYS A 262 14.81 26.58 3.28
CA LYS A 262 16.20 26.46 3.75
C LYS A 262 16.46 25.07 4.33
N ILE A 263 15.55 24.55 5.16
CA ILE A 263 15.68 23.20 5.75
C ILE A 263 15.61 22.13 4.67
N LEU A 264 14.60 22.17 3.78
CA LEU A 264 14.44 21.20 2.70
C LEU A 264 15.58 21.28 1.68
N GLY A 265 16.21 22.46 1.52
CA GLY A 265 17.40 22.64 0.68
C GLY A 265 18.68 22.01 1.25
N SER A 266 18.73 21.77 2.55
CA SER A 266 19.90 21.19 3.22
C SER A 266 20.13 19.72 2.83
N LYS A 267 21.39 19.37 2.53
CA LYS A 267 21.80 17.97 2.26
C LYS A 267 21.66 17.07 3.50
N LYS A 268 21.90 17.62 4.68
CA LYS A 268 21.70 16.92 5.96
C LYS A 268 20.67 17.67 6.79
N LYS A 269 19.62 16.99 7.18
CA LYS A 269 18.58 17.52 8.06
C LYS A 269 18.82 16.99 9.47
N THR A 270 18.94 17.90 10.41
CA THR A 270 19.13 17.56 11.83
C THR A 270 17.78 17.28 12.51
N ARG A 271 17.83 16.75 13.73
CA ARG A 271 16.63 16.61 14.56
C ARG A 271 15.96 17.96 14.83
N ILE A 272 16.76 19.01 15.07
CA ILE A 272 16.28 20.38 15.29
C ILE A 272 15.52 20.88 14.05
N ASP A 273 15.99 20.56 12.85
CA ASP A 273 15.31 20.93 11.61
C ASP A 273 13.92 20.24 11.51
N LEU A 274 13.85 18.97 11.87
CA LEU A 274 12.60 18.22 11.87
C LEU A 274 11.61 18.76 12.93
N ASP A 275 12.10 19.09 14.11
CA ASP A 275 11.28 19.67 15.19
C ASP A 275 10.71 21.04 14.75
N HIS A 276 11.51 21.89 14.10
CA HIS A 276 11.04 23.17 13.54
C HIS A 276 9.96 22.98 12.46
N ILE A 277 10.10 21.97 11.57
CA ILE A 277 9.07 21.67 10.57
C ILE A 277 7.77 21.26 11.28
N LYS A 278 7.86 20.41 12.30
CA LYS A 278 6.70 19.98 13.09
C LYS A 278 6.00 21.13 13.78
N GLU A 279 6.75 22.03 14.41
CA GLU A 279 6.19 23.22 15.07
C GLU A 279 5.39 24.09 14.08
N ILE A 280 5.91 24.31 12.88
CA ILE A 280 5.22 25.09 11.84
C ILE A 280 3.95 24.36 11.39
N ILE A 281 4.03 23.05 11.09
CA ILE A 281 2.90 22.25 10.67
C ILE A 281 1.80 22.24 11.76
N ASP A 282 2.18 22.02 13.01
CA ASP A 282 1.22 21.93 14.14
C ASP A 282 0.51 23.27 14.36
N ARG A 283 1.25 24.34 14.42
CA ARG A 283 0.72 25.70 14.62
C ARG A 283 -0.25 26.13 13.52
N ILE A 284 -0.01 25.69 12.28
CA ILE A 284 -0.86 26.01 11.11
C ILE A 284 -2.06 25.04 11.01
N GLY A 285 -2.06 23.95 11.78
CA GLY A 285 -3.13 22.96 11.77
C GLY A 285 -2.95 21.88 10.68
N GLY A 286 -1.75 21.71 10.10
CA GLY A 286 -1.50 20.73 9.05
C GLY A 286 -1.69 19.26 9.50
N PHE A 287 -1.42 18.95 10.77
CA PHE A 287 -1.71 17.64 11.32
C PHE A 287 -3.21 17.36 11.48
N THR A 288 -3.98 18.38 11.89
CA THR A 288 -5.44 18.29 11.98
C THR A 288 -6.03 18.11 10.58
N TYR A 289 -5.61 18.89 9.61
CA TYR A 289 -6.03 18.77 8.22
C TYR A 289 -5.81 17.34 7.66
N ALA A 290 -4.63 16.76 7.88
CA ALA A 290 -4.37 15.39 7.44
C ALA A 290 -5.25 14.35 8.14
N LYS A 291 -5.54 14.53 9.45
CA LYS A 291 -6.46 13.65 10.19
C LYS A 291 -7.90 13.76 9.67
N ASP A 292 -8.35 14.97 9.35
CA ASP A 292 -9.68 15.21 8.79
C ASP A 292 -9.81 14.52 7.41
N LYS A 293 -8.77 14.61 6.57
CA LYS A 293 -8.73 13.90 5.28
C LYS A 293 -8.74 12.38 5.42
N ILE A 294 -8.03 11.82 6.42
CA ILE A 294 -8.10 10.39 6.74
C ILE A 294 -9.54 9.99 7.12
N THR A 295 -10.22 10.81 7.93
CA THR A 295 -11.61 10.55 8.34
C THR A 295 -12.53 10.61 7.13
N GLU A 296 -12.44 11.65 6.31
CA GLU A 296 -13.21 11.81 5.08
C GLU A 296 -13.07 10.59 4.14
N PHE A 297 -11.85 10.15 3.88
CA PHE A 297 -11.63 8.96 3.04
C PHE A 297 -12.20 7.69 3.66
N ASN A 298 -12.11 7.52 4.98
CA ASN A 298 -12.67 6.34 5.65
C ASN A 298 -14.21 6.34 5.60
N GLU A 299 -14.86 7.50 5.76
CA GLU A 299 -16.32 7.66 5.60
C GLU A 299 -16.74 7.32 4.17
N GLN A 300 -16.06 7.85 3.16
CA GLN A 300 -16.32 7.53 1.76
C GLN A 300 -16.12 6.03 1.45
N ALA A 301 -15.17 5.36 2.11
CA ALA A 301 -15.02 3.91 1.98
C ALA A 301 -16.19 3.15 2.61
N LEU A 302 -16.69 3.57 3.77
CA LEU A 302 -17.87 2.99 4.40
C LEU A 302 -19.12 3.16 3.54
N ASP A 303 -19.30 4.35 2.96
CA ASP A 303 -20.44 4.66 2.10
C ASP A 303 -20.46 3.75 0.86
N ALA A 304 -19.30 3.45 0.26
CA ALA A 304 -19.20 2.59 -0.91
C ALA A 304 -19.74 1.18 -0.67
N ILE A 305 -19.63 0.65 0.54
CA ILE A 305 -20.13 -0.69 0.89
C ILE A 305 -21.45 -0.66 1.66
N SER A 306 -22.00 0.53 1.95
CA SER A 306 -23.25 0.67 2.71
C SER A 306 -24.44 -0.05 2.06
N PRO A 307 -24.61 -0.10 0.71
CA PRO A 307 -25.74 -0.76 0.08
C PRO A 307 -25.76 -2.29 0.21
N TYR A 308 -24.61 -2.91 0.54
CA TYR A 308 -24.55 -4.37 0.68
C TYR A 308 -25.25 -4.85 1.96
N PRO A 309 -25.86 -6.05 1.94
CA PRO A 309 -26.51 -6.61 3.13
C PRO A 309 -25.50 -6.87 4.24
N ASN A 310 -25.98 -6.80 5.49
CA ASN A 310 -25.13 -7.12 6.63
C ASN A 310 -24.67 -8.58 6.57
N SER A 311 -23.38 -8.77 6.69
CA SER A 311 -22.74 -10.08 6.68
C SER A 311 -21.44 -10.04 7.49
N PRO A 312 -20.90 -11.18 7.94
CA PRO A 312 -19.58 -11.22 8.58
C PRO A 312 -18.47 -10.65 7.68
N TYR A 313 -18.59 -10.81 6.37
CA TYR A 313 -17.63 -10.31 5.37
C TYR A 313 -17.66 -8.79 5.26
N LYS A 314 -18.86 -8.19 5.16
CA LYS A 314 -19.02 -6.72 5.20
C LYS A 314 -18.51 -6.17 6.53
N GLN A 315 -18.79 -6.82 7.65
CA GLN A 315 -18.25 -6.41 8.95
C GLN A 315 -16.74 -6.44 8.96
N SER A 316 -16.10 -7.47 8.40
CA SER A 316 -14.65 -7.55 8.27
C SER A 316 -14.07 -6.41 7.43
N MET A 317 -14.75 -5.97 6.36
CA MET A 317 -14.33 -4.78 5.59
C MET A 317 -14.43 -3.49 6.41
N ILE A 318 -15.50 -3.33 7.19
CA ILE A 318 -15.65 -2.21 8.14
C ILE A 318 -14.52 -2.25 9.20
N ASP A 319 -14.25 -3.42 9.75
CA ASP A 319 -13.21 -3.60 10.76
C ASP A 319 -11.80 -3.35 10.22
N LEU A 320 -11.54 -3.56 8.91
CA LEU A 320 -10.28 -3.18 8.26
C LEU A 320 -10.09 -1.67 8.21
N ILE A 321 -11.14 -0.88 7.99
CA ILE A 321 -11.09 0.59 8.11
C ILE A 321 -10.74 0.98 9.54
N ALA A 322 -11.44 0.41 10.53
CA ALA A 322 -11.18 0.66 11.94
C ALA A 322 -9.76 0.20 12.36
N PHE A 323 -9.29 -0.91 11.80
CA PHE A 323 -7.91 -1.39 11.99
C PHE A 323 -6.90 -0.38 11.45
N ASN A 324 -7.13 0.15 10.24
CA ASN A 324 -6.28 1.20 9.69
C ASN A 324 -6.30 2.44 10.60
N MET A 325 -7.47 2.91 11.06
CA MET A 325 -7.59 4.07 11.96
C MET A 325 -6.88 3.90 13.31
N GLN A 326 -6.83 2.69 13.86
CA GLN A 326 -6.26 2.41 15.19
C GLN A 326 -4.78 1.95 15.14
N ARG A 327 -4.25 1.72 13.95
CA ARG A 327 -2.85 1.36 13.78
C ARG A 327 -1.96 2.49 14.30
N THR A 328 -0.95 2.16 15.06
CA THR A 328 0.00 3.10 15.68
C THR A 328 1.38 3.10 15.00
N GLY A 329 1.52 2.44 13.86
CA GLY A 329 2.76 2.35 13.08
C GLY A 329 2.95 0.97 12.48
#